data_6b7493a757a85bf7605e6f6ce693ba9d
#
_entry.id   6b7493a757a85bf7605e6f6ce693ba9d
#
_cell.length_a   1.000
_cell.length_b   1.000
_cell.length_c   1.000
_cell.angle_alpha   90.00
_cell.angle_beta   90.00
_cell.angle_gamma   90.00
#
_symmetry.space_group_name_H-M   'P 1'
#
loop_
_entity.id
_entity.type
_entity.pdbx_description
1 polymer ?
#
loop_
_entity_poly.entity_id
_entity_poly.type
_entity_poly.pdbx_seq_one_letter_code
_entity_poly.pdbx_strand_id
1 'polypeptide(L)'
;LTAGWQAGLSQGGSVGSIFGCLISGYLVTKYGSRKVQLGALVALSLAIFVVFFAPSLTVLVVGEILCGCPWGILATTAPAYASEVLPTSLRTYMTSYTNMCFIIGQLISAGVLKGLSTRTDEWGYKIPFALQWIWPVFLIPLIWISPESPWYLVRMGRLEEAEESLRRLQSPKATNVNPRKTLSTIIYTNNLEQRLNVGTSYWDCFKGTELRRTEIACVVFAGQILCGICFAYNSSYFFSQVGLGTSTTYSLALGGTGLAFFGCLMNWFLLMPNFGRRTIYIWGMGGMCCVLMIIGILNVWTHIHAVAMSQACLTLLWTFIFQLSAGQLGWALPAEMGSTRLRQKTICLARDASNITGTVGGVLQQYFMNPQAWNLKGYTGFVWGGTCFGMFVWSYFRLPETWNRSYHELDVLFAQRVPARKFASTTVDPFDADAIDGITGKVTTEAV
;
A
#
# COMPACT_ATOMS: atom_id res chain seq x y z
N LEU A 1 27.16 -9.75 -11.64
CA LEU A 1 25.96 -9.33 -12.38
C LEU A 1 26.11 -7.88 -12.84
N THR A 2 25.81 -7.60 -14.12
CA THR A 2 25.78 -6.22 -14.62
C THR A 2 24.64 -5.43 -13.98
N ALA A 3 24.76 -4.09 -13.92
CA ALA A 3 23.73 -3.23 -13.33
C ALA A 3 22.33 -3.46 -13.98
N GLY A 4 22.29 -3.73 -15.28
CA GLY A 4 21.06 -4.04 -16.00
C GLY A 4 20.36 -5.33 -15.51
N TRP A 5 21.12 -6.41 -15.26
CA TRP A 5 20.57 -7.65 -14.71
C TRP A 5 20.10 -7.50 -13.26
N GLN A 6 20.84 -6.73 -12.45
CA GLN A 6 20.43 -6.43 -11.08
C GLN A 6 19.12 -5.64 -11.05
N ALA A 7 19.00 -4.62 -11.90
CA ALA A 7 17.78 -3.84 -12.04
C ALA A 7 16.61 -4.70 -12.54
N GLY A 8 16.84 -5.54 -13.56
CA GLY A 8 15.83 -6.44 -14.12
C GLY A 8 15.28 -7.43 -13.09
N LEU A 9 16.15 -8.09 -12.33
CA LEU A 9 15.75 -9.02 -11.26
C LEU A 9 15.01 -8.31 -10.12
N SER A 10 15.50 -7.15 -9.69
CA SER A 10 14.87 -6.42 -8.58
C SER A 10 13.51 -5.80 -8.94
N GLN A 11 13.28 -5.46 -10.21
CA GLN A 11 12.04 -4.81 -10.67
C GLN A 11 11.08 -5.74 -11.41
N GLY A 12 11.50 -6.98 -11.75
CA GLY A 12 10.67 -7.94 -12.47
C GLY A 12 9.31 -8.17 -11.82
N GLY A 13 9.29 -8.41 -10.51
CA GLY A 13 8.05 -8.56 -9.73
C GLY A 13 7.16 -7.31 -9.76
N SER A 14 7.73 -6.11 -9.75
CA SER A 14 6.97 -4.85 -9.83
C SER A 14 6.29 -4.69 -11.18
N VAL A 15 6.98 -5.03 -12.27
CA VAL A 15 6.41 -5.01 -13.63
C VAL A 15 5.25 -5.99 -13.74
N GLY A 16 5.41 -7.23 -13.26
CA GLY A 16 4.33 -8.21 -13.21
C GLY A 16 3.15 -7.72 -12.36
N SER A 17 3.41 -7.04 -11.25
CA SER A 17 2.39 -6.50 -10.34
C SER A 17 1.52 -5.43 -11.00
N ILE A 18 2.04 -4.61 -11.92
CA ILE A 18 1.23 -3.63 -12.68
C ILE A 18 0.11 -4.35 -13.45
N PHE A 19 0.46 -5.38 -14.21
CA PHE A 19 -0.55 -6.14 -14.94
C PHE A 19 -1.55 -6.83 -13.99
N GLY A 20 -1.05 -7.40 -12.88
CA GLY A 20 -1.87 -8.02 -11.85
C GLY A 20 -2.88 -7.07 -11.24
N CYS A 21 -2.48 -5.85 -10.89
CA CYS A 21 -3.35 -4.83 -10.31
C CYS A 21 -4.48 -4.43 -11.29
N LEU A 22 -4.17 -4.17 -12.56
CA LEU A 22 -5.18 -3.81 -13.57
C LEU A 22 -6.19 -4.93 -13.80
N ILE A 23 -5.72 -6.16 -13.93
CA ILE A 23 -6.59 -7.34 -14.11
C ILE A 23 -7.46 -7.56 -12.87
N SER A 24 -6.93 -7.34 -11.67
CA SER A 24 -7.62 -7.50 -10.39
C SER A 24 -8.92 -6.71 -10.33
N GLY A 25 -8.91 -5.42 -10.73
CA GLY A 25 -10.11 -4.58 -10.68
C GLY A 25 -11.25 -5.09 -11.56
N TYR A 26 -10.94 -5.72 -12.68
CA TYR A 26 -11.95 -6.36 -13.54
C TYR A 26 -12.43 -7.69 -12.94
N LEU A 27 -11.51 -8.54 -12.51
CA LEU A 27 -11.84 -9.87 -11.97
C LEU A 27 -12.70 -9.77 -10.70
N VAL A 28 -12.36 -8.87 -9.76
CA VAL A 28 -13.12 -8.69 -8.52
C VAL A 28 -14.53 -8.19 -8.79
N THR A 29 -14.70 -7.28 -9.75
CA THR A 29 -16.03 -6.79 -10.12
C THR A 29 -16.92 -7.92 -10.67
N LYS A 30 -16.33 -8.89 -11.40
CA LYS A 30 -17.07 -9.97 -12.06
C LYS A 30 -17.25 -11.21 -11.17
N TYR A 31 -16.22 -11.62 -10.44
CA TYR A 31 -16.19 -12.91 -9.73
C TYR A 31 -16.23 -12.80 -8.20
N GLY A 32 -16.03 -11.60 -7.65
CA GLY A 32 -15.93 -11.36 -6.20
C GLY A 32 -14.52 -11.52 -5.66
N SER A 33 -14.28 -10.96 -4.47
CA SER A 33 -12.95 -10.88 -3.86
C SER A 33 -12.40 -12.25 -3.46
N ARG A 34 -13.23 -13.11 -2.86
CA ARG A 34 -12.83 -14.44 -2.35
C ARG A 34 -12.31 -15.34 -3.48
N LYS A 35 -13.06 -15.46 -4.58
CA LYS A 35 -12.69 -16.34 -5.69
C LYS A 35 -11.43 -15.86 -6.40
N VAL A 36 -11.28 -14.54 -6.55
CA VAL A 36 -10.11 -13.94 -7.18
C VAL A 36 -8.85 -14.15 -6.35
N GLN A 37 -8.93 -14.02 -5.02
CA GLN A 37 -7.80 -14.31 -4.13
C GLN A 37 -7.38 -15.78 -4.17
N LEU A 38 -8.34 -16.71 -4.18
CA LEU A 38 -8.04 -18.15 -4.34
C LEU A 38 -7.33 -18.44 -5.66
N GLY A 39 -7.85 -17.89 -6.77
CA GLY A 39 -7.22 -18.04 -8.10
C GLY A 39 -5.80 -17.45 -8.14
N ALA A 40 -5.59 -16.29 -7.51
CA ALA A 40 -4.28 -15.67 -7.43
C ALA A 40 -3.28 -16.50 -6.61
N LEU A 41 -3.70 -17.10 -5.48
CA LEU A 41 -2.82 -17.99 -4.70
C LEU A 41 -2.43 -19.26 -5.45
N VAL A 42 -3.36 -19.85 -6.20
CA VAL A 42 -3.07 -20.99 -7.06
C VAL A 42 -2.09 -20.58 -8.17
N ALA A 43 -2.34 -19.47 -8.85
CA ALA A 43 -1.43 -18.95 -9.89
C ALA A 43 -0.04 -18.63 -9.32
N LEU A 44 0.04 -18.06 -8.11
CA LEU A 44 1.31 -17.82 -7.41
C LEU A 44 2.06 -19.12 -7.14
N SER A 45 1.35 -20.15 -6.65
CA SER A 45 1.95 -21.46 -6.38
C SER A 45 2.57 -22.06 -7.65
N LEU A 46 1.91 -21.92 -8.80
CA LEU A 46 2.43 -22.39 -10.08
C LEU A 46 3.61 -21.54 -10.57
N ALA A 47 3.57 -20.23 -10.40
CA ALA A 47 4.65 -19.34 -10.81
C ALA A 47 5.95 -19.59 -10.00
N ILE A 48 5.84 -19.93 -8.70
CA ILE A 48 6.99 -20.27 -7.85
C ILE A 48 7.73 -21.50 -8.41
N PHE A 49 7.06 -22.49 -9.05
CA PHE A 49 7.74 -23.62 -9.70
C PHE A 49 8.69 -23.14 -10.81
N VAL A 50 8.30 -22.13 -11.59
CA VAL A 50 9.15 -21.59 -12.65
C VAL A 50 10.43 -20.98 -12.08
N VAL A 51 10.31 -20.24 -10.96
CA VAL A 51 11.46 -19.62 -10.26
C VAL A 51 12.34 -20.69 -9.61
N PHE A 52 11.75 -21.69 -8.97
CA PHE A 52 12.47 -22.76 -8.26
C PHE A 52 13.30 -23.62 -9.20
N PHE A 53 12.78 -23.93 -10.39
CA PHE A 53 13.47 -24.76 -11.40
C PHE A 53 14.20 -23.93 -12.45
N ALA A 54 14.40 -22.62 -12.26
CA ALA A 54 15.02 -21.75 -13.24
C ALA A 54 16.48 -22.16 -13.55
N PRO A 55 16.79 -22.59 -14.79
CA PRO A 55 18.15 -22.99 -15.17
C PRO A 55 19.04 -21.81 -15.58
N SER A 56 18.45 -20.63 -15.81
CA SER A 56 19.15 -19.42 -16.27
C SER A 56 18.57 -18.16 -15.67
N LEU A 57 19.37 -17.07 -15.66
CA LEU A 57 18.95 -15.76 -15.21
C LEU A 57 17.74 -15.22 -15.97
N THR A 58 17.64 -15.50 -17.26
CA THR A 58 16.51 -15.08 -18.08
C THR A 58 15.21 -15.75 -17.63
N VAL A 59 15.24 -17.07 -17.35
CA VAL A 59 14.06 -17.78 -16.84
C VAL A 59 13.70 -17.28 -15.43
N LEU A 60 14.70 -16.95 -14.62
CA LEU A 60 14.46 -16.37 -13.28
C LEU A 60 13.72 -15.02 -13.37
N VAL A 61 14.14 -14.10 -14.26
CA VAL A 61 13.45 -12.82 -14.47
C VAL A 61 12.01 -13.04 -14.95
N VAL A 62 11.80 -13.96 -15.90
CA VAL A 62 10.45 -14.30 -16.37
C VAL A 62 9.61 -14.88 -15.23
N GLY A 63 10.19 -15.74 -14.40
CA GLY A 63 9.52 -16.29 -13.22
C GLY A 63 9.13 -15.20 -12.21
N GLU A 64 9.99 -14.23 -11.95
CA GLU A 64 9.69 -13.08 -11.08
C GLU A 64 8.55 -12.21 -11.65
N ILE A 65 8.53 -11.95 -12.95
CA ILE A 65 7.42 -11.25 -13.60
C ILE A 65 6.11 -12.03 -13.45
N LEU A 66 6.15 -13.35 -13.64
CA LEU A 66 4.98 -14.22 -13.46
C LEU A 66 4.49 -14.25 -12.00
N CYS A 67 5.39 -14.26 -11.01
CA CYS A 67 5.03 -14.13 -9.59
C CYS A 67 4.48 -12.76 -9.27
N GLY A 68 4.96 -11.72 -9.93
CA GLY A 68 4.49 -10.34 -9.75
C GLY A 68 3.00 -10.18 -10.02
N CYS A 69 2.45 -10.84 -11.02
CA CYS A 69 1.03 -10.72 -11.37
C CYS A 69 0.10 -11.15 -10.21
N PRO A 70 0.19 -12.36 -9.63
CA PRO A 70 -0.55 -12.71 -8.42
C PRO A 70 -0.29 -11.80 -7.22
N TRP A 71 0.95 -11.32 -7.03
CA TRP A 71 1.25 -10.36 -5.96
C TRP A 71 0.47 -9.06 -6.12
N GLY A 72 0.36 -8.53 -7.34
CA GLY A 72 -0.45 -7.36 -7.64
C GLY A 72 -1.93 -7.58 -7.33
N ILE A 73 -2.48 -8.73 -7.71
CA ILE A 73 -3.86 -9.11 -7.41
C ILE A 73 -4.09 -9.15 -5.89
N LEU A 74 -3.24 -9.85 -5.15
CA LEU A 74 -3.37 -10.01 -3.69
C LEU A 74 -3.18 -8.67 -2.96
N ALA A 75 -2.21 -7.86 -3.36
CA ALA A 75 -1.94 -6.56 -2.75
C ALA A 75 -3.08 -5.56 -2.91
N THR A 76 -3.89 -5.69 -3.96
CA THR A 76 -5.07 -4.82 -4.17
C THR A 76 -6.34 -5.40 -3.57
N THR A 77 -6.54 -6.71 -3.65
CA THR A 77 -7.77 -7.36 -3.17
C THR A 77 -7.83 -7.49 -1.66
N ALA A 78 -6.71 -7.74 -0.98
CA ALA A 78 -6.71 -7.93 0.46
C ALA A 78 -7.14 -6.68 1.25
N PRO A 79 -6.55 -5.47 1.05
CA PRO A 79 -6.99 -4.26 1.73
C PRO A 79 -8.40 -3.83 1.31
N ALA A 80 -8.80 -4.05 0.05
CA ALA A 80 -10.14 -3.76 -0.42
C ALA A 80 -11.18 -4.65 0.29
N TYR A 81 -10.96 -5.96 0.33
CA TYR A 81 -11.83 -6.89 1.05
C TYR A 81 -11.90 -6.56 2.55
N ALA A 82 -10.76 -6.30 3.19
CA ALA A 82 -10.73 -5.89 4.59
C ALA A 82 -11.55 -4.62 4.84
N SER A 83 -11.48 -3.64 3.94
CA SER A 83 -12.24 -2.40 4.06
C SER A 83 -13.76 -2.58 3.92
N GLU A 84 -14.21 -3.62 3.20
CA GLU A 84 -15.63 -3.93 2.97
C GLU A 84 -16.26 -4.78 4.08
N VAL A 85 -15.46 -5.65 4.71
CA VAL A 85 -15.93 -6.63 5.70
C VAL A 85 -15.87 -6.09 7.12
N LEU A 86 -14.97 -5.15 7.41
CA LEU A 86 -14.72 -4.69 8.77
C LEU A 86 -15.51 -3.44 9.15
N PRO A 87 -15.87 -3.30 10.45
CA PRO A 87 -16.50 -2.08 10.96
C PRO A 87 -15.53 -0.89 10.86
N THR A 88 -16.09 0.32 10.80
CA THR A 88 -15.34 1.57 10.61
C THR A 88 -14.21 1.76 11.63
N SER A 89 -14.43 1.33 12.89
CA SER A 89 -13.44 1.45 13.97
C SER A 89 -12.19 0.60 13.76
N LEU A 90 -12.31 -0.58 13.15
CA LEU A 90 -11.20 -1.51 12.90
C LEU A 90 -10.62 -1.40 11.49
N ARG A 91 -11.33 -0.75 10.59
CA ARG A 91 -10.98 -0.70 9.15
C ARG A 91 -9.56 -0.18 8.91
N THR A 92 -9.22 0.97 9.48
CA THR A 92 -7.89 1.59 9.28
C THR A 92 -6.76 0.71 9.82
N TYR A 93 -6.98 0.05 10.96
CA TYR A 93 -5.99 -0.87 11.53
C TYR A 93 -5.75 -2.07 10.62
N MET A 94 -6.81 -2.67 10.12
CA MET A 94 -6.69 -3.88 9.29
C MET A 94 -6.22 -3.59 7.86
N THR A 95 -6.57 -2.44 7.28
CA THR A 95 -5.99 -2.04 5.99
C THR A 95 -4.51 -1.69 6.12
N SER A 96 -4.10 -1.05 7.21
CA SER A 96 -2.68 -0.77 7.51
C SER A 96 -1.91 -2.04 7.93
N TYR A 97 -2.58 -3.11 8.41
CA TYR A 97 -1.96 -4.41 8.69
C TYR A 97 -1.25 -5.00 7.47
N THR A 98 -1.71 -4.66 6.26
CA THR A 98 -1.01 -5.04 5.03
C THR A 98 0.46 -4.60 5.05
N ASN A 99 0.75 -3.37 5.49
CA ASN A 99 2.13 -2.91 5.64
C ASN A 99 2.92 -3.71 6.69
N MET A 100 2.29 -4.04 7.80
CA MET A 100 2.91 -4.88 8.84
C MET A 100 3.25 -6.28 8.32
N CYS A 101 2.38 -6.88 7.48
CA CYS A 101 2.68 -8.16 6.82
C CYS A 101 3.93 -8.08 5.94
N PHE A 102 4.15 -6.97 5.21
CA PHE A 102 5.39 -6.77 4.46
C PHE A 102 6.63 -6.74 5.37
N ILE A 103 6.56 -6.08 6.52
CA ILE A 103 7.68 -6.02 7.48
C ILE A 103 7.96 -7.41 8.07
N ILE A 104 6.92 -8.14 8.46
CA ILE A 104 7.06 -9.52 8.96
C ILE A 104 7.71 -10.40 7.88
N GLY A 105 7.26 -10.29 6.63
CA GLY A 105 7.84 -11.01 5.50
C GLY A 105 9.33 -10.67 5.29
N GLN A 106 9.68 -9.38 5.36
CA GLN A 106 11.08 -8.93 5.26
C GLN A 106 11.94 -9.47 6.41
N LEU A 107 11.41 -9.50 7.64
CA LEU A 107 12.12 -10.04 8.80
C LEU A 107 12.41 -11.54 8.64
N ILE A 108 11.40 -12.32 8.20
CA ILE A 108 11.54 -13.74 7.92
C ILE A 108 12.56 -13.96 6.80
N SER A 109 12.45 -13.22 5.71
CA SER A 109 13.36 -13.30 4.56
C SER A 109 14.81 -12.99 4.96
N ALA A 110 15.02 -11.91 5.72
CA ALA A 110 16.36 -11.54 6.23
C ALA A 110 16.94 -12.63 7.12
N GLY A 111 16.15 -13.24 8.00
CA GLY A 111 16.56 -14.37 8.85
C GLY A 111 16.95 -15.60 8.04
N VAL A 112 16.15 -15.98 7.05
CA VAL A 112 16.42 -17.12 6.17
C VAL A 112 17.69 -16.89 5.36
N LEU A 113 17.86 -15.72 4.73
CA LEU A 113 19.06 -15.38 3.95
C LEU A 113 20.31 -15.37 4.81
N LYS A 114 20.24 -14.84 6.03
CA LYS A 114 21.37 -14.89 6.98
C LYS A 114 21.72 -16.33 7.35
N GLY A 115 20.74 -17.18 7.62
CA GLY A 115 20.97 -18.59 7.95
C GLY A 115 21.55 -19.40 6.79
N LEU A 116 21.29 -18.99 5.54
CA LEU A 116 21.78 -19.66 4.34
C LEU A 116 23.06 -19.02 3.77
N SER A 117 23.53 -17.91 4.31
CA SER A 117 24.69 -17.14 3.79
C SER A 117 26.00 -17.92 3.74
N THR A 118 26.14 -18.98 4.53
CA THR A 118 27.33 -19.86 4.57
C THR A 118 27.25 -21.01 3.58
N ARG A 119 26.08 -21.25 2.96
CA ARG A 119 25.90 -22.33 1.98
C ARG A 119 26.29 -21.87 0.58
N THR A 120 27.12 -22.66 -0.08
CA THR A 120 27.54 -22.45 -1.49
C THR A 120 26.85 -23.38 -2.46
N ASP A 121 26.01 -24.31 -1.97
CA ASP A 121 25.28 -25.29 -2.77
C ASP A 121 24.09 -24.65 -3.46
N GLU A 122 23.51 -25.33 -4.48
CA GLU A 122 22.28 -24.93 -5.17
C GLU A 122 21.10 -24.71 -4.20
N TRP A 123 21.08 -25.40 -3.07
CA TRP A 123 20.07 -25.24 -2.04
C TRP A 123 20.11 -23.85 -1.36
N GLY A 124 21.24 -23.15 -1.42
CA GLY A 124 21.36 -21.80 -0.90
C GLY A 124 20.38 -20.80 -1.50
N TYR A 125 20.06 -20.93 -2.81
CA TYR A 125 19.05 -20.09 -3.46
C TYR A 125 17.69 -20.79 -3.61
N LYS A 126 17.62 -22.11 -3.70
CA LYS A 126 16.37 -22.87 -3.87
C LYS A 126 15.49 -22.83 -2.60
N ILE A 127 16.09 -22.91 -1.40
CA ILE A 127 15.33 -22.90 -0.14
C ILE A 127 14.50 -21.62 0.04
N PRO A 128 15.02 -20.39 -0.17
CA PRO A 128 14.23 -19.17 -0.05
C PRO A 128 13.00 -19.16 -0.96
N PHE A 129 13.12 -19.67 -2.20
CA PHE A 129 11.98 -19.77 -3.11
C PHE A 129 10.99 -20.87 -2.70
N ALA A 130 11.46 -22.01 -2.24
CA ALA A 130 10.60 -23.09 -1.74
C ALA A 130 9.77 -22.68 -0.53
N LEU A 131 10.32 -21.87 0.37
CA LEU A 131 9.61 -21.35 1.54
C LEU A 131 8.39 -20.51 1.17
N GLN A 132 8.35 -19.91 -0.01
CA GLN A 132 7.18 -19.14 -0.46
C GLN A 132 5.92 -20.01 -0.58
N TRP A 133 6.02 -21.33 -0.84
CA TRP A 133 4.87 -22.23 -0.89
C TRP A 133 4.14 -22.40 0.44
N ILE A 134 4.80 -22.12 1.56
CA ILE A 134 4.17 -22.21 2.88
C ILE A 134 2.91 -21.33 2.92
N TRP A 135 2.99 -20.11 2.41
CA TRP A 135 1.88 -19.16 2.47
C TRP A 135 0.63 -19.63 1.71
N PRO A 136 0.69 -20.03 0.43
CA PRO A 136 -0.46 -20.58 -0.27
C PRO A 136 -1.08 -21.79 0.42
N VAL A 137 -0.28 -22.70 0.96
CA VAL A 137 -0.77 -23.91 1.64
C VAL A 137 -1.67 -23.56 2.83
N PHE A 138 -1.32 -22.56 3.61
CA PHE A 138 -2.14 -22.13 4.75
C PHE A 138 -3.27 -21.17 4.34
N LEU A 139 -3.02 -20.28 3.39
CA LEU A 139 -3.99 -19.24 3.03
C LEU A 139 -5.14 -19.75 2.18
N ILE A 140 -4.92 -20.73 1.29
CA ILE A 140 -6.00 -21.28 0.44
C ILE A 140 -7.14 -21.86 1.29
N PRO A 141 -6.91 -22.74 2.29
CA PRO A 141 -7.98 -23.23 3.15
C PRO A 141 -8.69 -22.12 3.95
N LEU A 142 -7.93 -21.16 4.47
CA LEU A 142 -8.49 -20.04 5.25
C LEU A 142 -9.41 -19.16 4.41
N ILE A 143 -8.99 -18.80 3.18
CA ILE A 143 -9.82 -18.00 2.28
C ILE A 143 -11.01 -18.81 1.76
N TRP A 144 -10.86 -20.13 1.59
CA TRP A 144 -11.98 -21.00 1.22
C TRP A 144 -13.12 -20.97 2.24
N ILE A 145 -12.80 -20.88 3.53
CA ILE A 145 -13.79 -20.82 4.61
C ILE A 145 -14.36 -19.39 4.77
N SER A 146 -13.65 -18.33 4.37
CA SER A 146 -14.07 -16.95 4.56
C SER A 146 -15.35 -16.63 3.75
N PRO A 147 -16.27 -15.77 4.28
CA PRO A 147 -17.45 -15.35 3.52
C PRO A 147 -17.06 -14.41 2.36
N GLU A 148 -17.93 -14.27 1.36
CA GLU A 148 -17.77 -13.27 0.31
C GLU A 148 -18.14 -11.87 0.84
N SER A 149 -17.67 -10.80 0.16
CA SER A 149 -17.97 -9.42 0.53
C SER A 149 -19.48 -9.13 0.47
N PRO A 150 -20.11 -8.63 1.56
CA PRO A 150 -21.52 -8.22 1.54
C PRO A 150 -21.81 -7.13 0.50
N TRP A 151 -20.88 -6.19 0.29
CA TRP A 151 -21.00 -5.14 -0.70
C TRP A 151 -21.02 -5.68 -2.14
N TYR A 152 -20.21 -6.68 -2.44
CA TYR A 152 -20.23 -7.36 -3.73
C TYR A 152 -21.57 -8.09 -3.94
N LEU A 153 -22.06 -8.82 -2.93
CA LEU A 153 -23.31 -9.58 -3.02
C LEU A 153 -24.52 -8.66 -3.21
N VAL A 154 -24.57 -7.51 -2.55
CA VAL A 154 -25.62 -6.48 -2.75
C VAL A 154 -25.55 -5.91 -4.16
N ARG A 155 -24.37 -5.60 -4.70
CA ARG A 155 -24.21 -5.13 -6.10
C ARG A 155 -24.69 -6.14 -7.13
N MET A 156 -24.57 -7.44 -6.82
CA MET A 156 -25.07 -8.53 -7.68
C MET A 156 -26.54 -8.88 -7.44
N GLY A 157 -27.25 -8.21 -6.54
CA GLY A 157 -28.65 -8.48 -6.19
C GLY A 157 -28.89 -9.72 -5.33
N ARG A 158 -27.84 -10.35 -4.79
CA ARG A 158 -27.89 -11.58 -4.00
C ARG A 158 -28.06 -11.25 -2.52
N LEU A 159 -29.25 -10.70 -2.14
CA LEU A 159 -29.48 -10.14 -0.82
C LEU A 159 -29.49 -11.17 0.32
N GLU A 160 -30.02 -12.38 0.08
CA GLU A 160 -30.04 -13.46 1.09
C GLU A 160 -28.63 -13.90 1.47
N GLU A 161 -27.76 -14.08 0.48
CA GLU A 161 -26.37 -14.43 0.73
C GLU A 161 -25.59 -13.29 1.37
N ALA A 162 -25.96 -12.03 1.08
CA ALA A 162 -25.37 -10.88 1.76
C ALA A 162 -25.75 -10.85 3.25
N GLU A 163 -27.00 -11.17 3.61
CA GLU A 163 -27.42 -11.29 5.00
C GLU A 163 -26.69 -12.43 5.71
N GLU A 164 -26.54 -13.58 5.05
CA GLU A 164 -25.81 -14.72 5.62
C GLU A 164 -24.32 -14.41 5.80
N SER A 165 -23.70 -13.71 4.83
CA SER A 165 -22.32 -13.23 4.96
C SER A 165 -22.16 -12.30 6.16
N LEU A 166 -23.07 -11.35 6.37
CA LEU A 166 -23.09 -10.46 7.53
C LEU A 166 -23.26 -11.22 8.85
N ARG A 167 -24.11 -12.23 8.90
CA ARG A 167 -24.26 -13.09 10.08
C ARG A 167 -22.98 -13.83 10.43
N ARG A 168 -22.28 -14.36 9.44
CA ARG A 168 -21.00 -15.07 9.64
C ARG A 168 -19.87 -14.15 10.10
N LEU A 169 -19.93 -12.87 9.71
CA LEU A 169 -18.95 -11.85 10.11
C LEU A 169 -19.22 -11.29 11.50
N GLN A 170 -20.45 -11.45 12.00
CA GLN A 170 -20.84 -10.94 13.31
C GLN A 170 -20.27 -11.81 14.43
N SER A 171 -19.70 -11.17 15.45
CA SER A 171 -19.27 -11.88 16.66
C SER A 171 -20.49 -12.43 17.42
N PRO A 172 -20.46 -13.66 17.92
CA PRO A 172 -21.53 -14.22 18.75
C PRO A 172 -21.86 -13.38 20.00
N LYS A 173 -20.89 -12.57 20.46
CA LYS A 173 -21.05 -11.67 21.62
C LYS A 173 -21.65 -10.31 21.29
N ALA A 174 -21.76 -9.97 20.01
CA ALA A 174 -22.29 -8.66 19.57
C ALA A 174 -23.81 -8.69 19.43
N THR A 175 -24.52 -8.72 20.56
CA THR A 175 -25.99 -8.76 20.62
C THR A 175 -26.67 -7.47 20.10
N ASN A 176 -25.95 -6.35 20.02
CA ASN A 176 -26.49 -5.04 19.65
C ASN A 176 -26.46 -4.70 18.15
N VAL A 177 -25.82 -5.53 17.32
CA VAL A 177 -25.73 -5.28 15.88
C VAL A 177 -26.73 -6.16 15.13
N ASN A 178 -27.74 -5.54 14.52
CA ASN A 178 -28.71 -6.26 13.71
C ASN A 178 -28.20 -6.39 12.25
N PRO A 179 -27.94 -7.60 11.71
CA PRO A 179 -27.45 -7.81 10.35
C PRO A 179 -28.34 -7.17 9.29
N ARG A 180 -29.66 -7.17 9.49
CA ARG A 180 -30.63 -6.57 8.57
C ARG A 180 -30.51 -5.04 8.52
N LYS A 181 -30.24 -4.39 9.67
CA LYS A 181 -30.01 -2.94 9.71
C LYS A 181 -28.73 -2.58 8.99
N THR A 182 -27.67 -3.35 9.13
CA THR A 182 -26.43 -3.17 8.37
C THR A 182 -26.65 -3.41 6.89
N LEU A 183 -27.39 -4.44 6.51
CA LEU A 183 -27.75 -4.72 5.12
C LEU A 183 -28.54 -3.57 4.49
N SER A 184 -29.53 -3.01 5.20
CA SER A 184 -30.29 -1.87 4.69
C SER A 184 -29.42 -0.63 4.47
N THR A 185 -28.42 -0.38 5.32
CA THR A 185 -27.45 0.70 5.12
C THR A 185 -26.58 0.48 3.87
N ILE A 186 -26.14 -0.76 3.63
CA ILE A 186 -25.36 -1.12 2.43
C ILE A 186 -26.21 -0.90 1.16
N ILE A 187 -27.47 -1.36 1.17
CA ILE A 187 -28.41 -1.19 0.05
C ILE A 187 -28.65 0.30 -0.20
N TYR A 188 -28.90 1.09 0.85
CA TYR A 188 -29.12 2.53 0.74
C TYR A 188 -27.90 3.23 0.10
N THR A 189 -26.69 2.95 0.57
CA THR A 189 -25.45 3.52 0.03
C THR A 189 -25.25 3.13 -1.44
N ASN A 190 -25.50 1.85 -1.79
CA ASN A 190 -25.38 1.40 -3.18
C ASN A 190 -26.41 2.10 -4.10
N ASN A 191 -27.64 2.32 -3.63
CA ASN A 191 -28.67 3.03 -4.38
C ASN A 191 -28.32 4.52 -4.53
N LEU A 192 -27.77 5.15 -3.50
CA LEU A 192 -27.29 6.53 -3.58
C LEU A 192 -26.17 6.68 -4.61
N GLU A 193 -25.18 5.81 -4.59
CA GLU A 193 -24.10 5.83 -5.59
C GLU A 193 -24.62 5.59 -7.02
N GLN A 194 -25.69 4.79 -7.17
CA GLN A 194 -26.37 4.64 -8.48
C GLN A 194 -27.03 5.94 -8.92
N ARG A 195 -27.71 6.64 -8.01
CA ARG A 195 -28.35 7.95 -8.32
C ARG A 195 -27.31 9.02 -8.66
N LEU A 196 -26.15 8.99 -8.01
CA LEU A 196 -25.02 9.89 -8.30
C LEU A 196 -24.26 9.51 -9.59
N ASN A 197 -24.79 8.58 -10.39
CA ASN A 197 -24.16 8.07 -11.62
C ASN A 197 -22.72 7.60 -11.44
N VAL A 198 -22.37 7.08 -10.25
CA VAL A 198 -21.07 6.47 -10.02
C VAL A 198 -20.96 5.20 -10.86
N GLY A 199 -20.16 5.24 -11.90
CA GLY A 199 -19.95 4.14 -12.83
C GLY A 199 -19.19 2.95 -12.20
N THR A 200 -18.89 1.98 -13.03
CA THR A 200 -18.14 0.78 -12.63
C THR A 200 -16.91 0.51 -13.51
N SER A 201 -16.57 1.43 -14.43
CA SER A 201 -15.40 1.33 -15.31
C SER A 201 -14.18 2.00 -14.70
N TYR A 202 -12.98 1.62 -15.17
CA TYR A 202 -11.75 2.36 -14.85
C TYR A 202 -11.80 3.82 -15.31
N TRP A 203 -12.46 4.09 -16.46
CA TRP A 203 -12.63 5.45 -16.97
C TRP A 203 -13.48 6.34 -16.06
N ASP A 204 -14.38 5.74 -15.28
CA ASP A 204 -15.22 6.48 -14.34
C ASP A 204 -14.41 7.00 -13.13
N CYS A 205 -13.26 6.39 -12.82
CA CYS A 205 -12.33 6.90 -11.82
C CYS A 205 -11.72 8.27 -12.19
N PHE A 206 -11.77 8.65 -13.48
CA PHE A 206 -11.21 9.91 -13.99
C PHE A 206 -12.28 10.97 -14.27
N LYS A 207 -13.55 10.72 -13.89
CA LYS A 207 -14.65 11.64 -14.12
C LYS A 207 -15.07 12.37 -12.84
N GLY A 208 -15.46 13.63 -12.98
CA GLY A 208 -16.10 14.41 -11.93
C GLY A 208 -15.39 14.41 -10.58
N THR A 209 -16.11 14.06 -9.53
CA THR A 209 -15.59 14.00 -8.15
C THR A 209 -14.63 12.83 -7.91
N GLU A 210 -14.77 11.74 -8.68
CA GLU A 210 -13.93 10.55 -8.56
C GLU A 210 -12.49 10.80 -9.03
N LEU A 211 -12.28 11.74 -9.96
CA LEU A 211 -10.92 12.16 -10.36
C LEU A 211 -10.11 12.66 -9.17
N ARG A 212 -10.70 13.50 -8.31
CA ARG A 212 -10.03 14.02 -7.12
C ARG A 212 -9.68 12.91 -6.11
N ARG A 213 -10.58 11.93 -5.94
CA ARG A 213 -10.37 10.77 -5.07
C ARG A 213 -9.26 9.88 -5.60
N THR A 214 -9.28 9.61 -6.91
CA THR A 214 -8.26 8.81 -7.59
C THR A 214 -6.90 9.51 -7.54
N GLU A 215 -6.85 10.84 -7.79
CA GLU A 215 -5.63 11.64 -7.62
C GLU A 215 -5.05 11.45 -6.21
N ILE A 216 -5.86 11.65 -5.17
CA ILE A 216 -5.40 11.54 -3.78
C ILE A 216 -4.88 10.13 -3.50
N ALA A 217 -5.60 9.10 -3.90
CA ALA A 217 -5.20 7.72 -3.69
C ALA A 217 -3.89 7.38 -4.41
N CYS A 218 -3.75 7.76 -5.69
CA CYS A 218 -2.55 7.52 -6.48
C CYS A 218 -1.33 8.26 -5.93
N VAL A 219 -1.50 9.54 -5.57
CA VAL A 219 -0.38 10.35 -5.08
C VAL A 219 0.05 9.93 -3.68
N VAL A 220 -0.86 9.50 -2.81
CA VAL A 220 -0.52 8.96 -1.48
C VAL A 220 0.28 7.67 -1.59
N PHE A 221 -0.08 6.75 -2.48
CA PHE A 221 0.70 5.53 -2.72
C PHE A 221 2.05 5.84 -3.41
N ALA A 222 2.07 6.68 -4.43
CA ALA A 222 3.32 7.11 -5.07
C ALA A 222 4.23 7.85 -4.06
N GLY A 223 3.64 8.58 -3.12
CA GLY A 223 4.33 9.27 -2.05
C GLY A 223 5.16 8.37 -1.16
N GLN A 224 4.78 7.10 -0.97
CA GLN A 224 5.63 6.12 -0.28
C GLN A 224 6.97 5.92 -0.98
N ILE A 225 6.99 5.98 -2.31
CA ILE A 225 8.23 5.87 -3.08
C ILE A 225 8.99 7.20 -3.08
N LEU A 226 8.28 8.31 -3.35
CA LEU A 226 8.85 9.64 -3.46
C LEU A 226 9.43 10.19 -2.14
N CYS A 227 9.05 9.64 -0.99
CA CYS A 227 9.68 9.99 0.29
C CYS A 227 11.04 9.33 0.52
N GLY A 228 11.55 8.51 -0.45
CA GLY A 228 12.89 7.94 -0.40
C GLY A 228 12.98 6.49 0.05
N ILE A 229 11.90 5.70 -0.06
CA ILE A 229 11.91 4.27 0.31
C ILE A 229 12.96 3.48 -0.50
N CYS A 230 13.19 3.85 -1.76
CA CYS A 230 14.22 3.22 -2.59
C CYS A 230 15.62 3.38 -2.01
N PHE A 231 15.92 4.52 -1.38
CA PHE A 231 17.17 4.75 -0.67
C PHE A 231 17.25 3.90 0.60
N ALA A 232 16.22 3.92 1.43
CA ALA A 232 16.21 3.22 2.71
C ALA A 232 16.26 1.68 2.55
N TYR A 233 15.57 1.11 1.56
CA TYR A 233 15.59 -0.33 1.31
C TYR A 233 16.91 -0.83 0.70
N ASN A 234 17.69 0.06 0.07
CA ASN A 234 19.05 -0.21 -0.36
C ASN A 234 20.09 0.23 0.68
N SER A 235 19.71 0.45 1.93
CA SER A 235 20.59 0.93 3.00
C SER A 235 21.80 0.05 3.24
N SER A 236 21.68 -1.27 3.14
CA SER A 236 22.83 -2.19 3.26
C SER A 236 23.92 -1.90 2.22
N TYR A 237 23.53 -1.62 0.98
CA TYR A 237 24.49 -1.22 -0.06
C TYR A 237 25.06 0.17 0.23
N PHE A 238 24.26 1.12 0.69
CA PHE A 238 24.72 2.43 1.14
C PHE A 238 25.73 2.32 2.30
N PHE A 239 25.47 1.51 3.31
CA PHE A 239 26.36 1.30 4.45
C PHE A 239 27.72 0.72 4.03
N SER A 240 27.73 -0.22 3.07
CA SER A 240 28.96 -0.75 2.51
C SER A 240 29.74 0.30 1.70
N GLN A 241 29.07 1.19 0.97
CA GLN A 241 29.68 2.27 0.19
C GLN A 241 30.28 3.38 1.07
N VAL A 242 29.75 3.59 2.26
CA VAL A 242 30.25 4.55 3.25
C VAL A 242 31.39 3.96 4.09
N GLY A 243 31.76 2.68 3.85
CA GLY A 243 32.92 2.03 4.44
C GLY A 243 32.64 1.30 5.77
N LEU A 244 31.38 1.00 6.08
CA LEU A 244 31.02 0.17 7.23
C LEU A 244 31.30 -1.30 6.94
N GLY A 245 31.82 -2.03 7.94
CA GLY A 245 32.10 -3.46 7.84
C GLY A 245 30.84 -4.29 7.58
N THR A 246 30.98 -5.41 6.88
CA THR A 246 29.87 -6.30 6.51
C THR A 246 29.02 -6.76 7.70
N SER A 247 29.65 -7.14 8.82
CA SER A 247 28.93 -7.55 10.03
C SER A 247 28.06 -6.43 10.60
N THR A 248 28.59 -5.20 10.66
CA THR A 248 27.86 -4.01 11.13
C THR A 248 26.69 -3.69 10.19
N THR A 249 26.90 -3.79 8.88
CA THR A 249 25.88 -3.57 7.87
C THR A 249 24.66 -4.51 8.04
N TYR A 250 24.91 -5.81 8.21
CA TYR A 250 23.83 -6.77 8.43
C TYR A 250 23.12 -6.55 9.79
N SER A 251 23.85 -6.18 10.82
CA SER A 251 23.26 -5.87 12.14
C SER A 251 22.39 -4.64 12.09
N LEU A 252 22.80 -3.59 11.37
CA LEU A 252 22.01 -2.38 11.15
C LEU A 252 20.76 -2.66 10.31
N ALA A 253 20.87 -3.49 9.27
CA ALA A 253 19.71 -3.88 8.44
C ALA A 253 18.67 -4.65 9.27
N LEU A 254 19.12 -5.61 10.09
CA LEU A 254 18.22 -6.37 10.97
C LEU A 254 17.60 -5.46 12.04
N GLY A 255 18.40 -4.59 12.66
CA GLY A 255 17.93 -3.60 13.63
C GLY A 255 16.92 -2.64 13.01
N GLY A 256 17.13 -2.22 11.75
CA GLY A 256 16.22 -1.37 10.99
C GLY A 256 14.85 -2.03 10.78
N THR A 257 14.83 -3.33 10.45
CA THR A 257 13.57 -4.08 10.30
C THR A 257 12.84 -4.24 11.64
N GLY A 258 13.57 -4.49 12.73
CA GLY A 258 12.99 -4.50 14.08
C GLY A 258 12.42 -3.15 14.50
N LEU A 259 13.12 -2.05 14.19
CA LEU A 259 12.66 -0.69 14.44
C LEU A 259 11.43 -0.35 13.59
N ALA A 260 11.37 -0.83 12.35
CA ALA A 260 10.21 -0.71 11.48
C ALA A 260 8.97 -1.39 12.08
N PHE A 261 9.14 -2.60 12.60
CA PHE A 261 8.06 -3.33 13.27
C PHE A 261 7.55 -2.58 14.52
N PHE A 262 8.48 -2.10 15.35
CA PHE A 262 8.15 -1.30 16.54
C PHE A 262 7.43 0.00 16.16
N GLY A 263 7.87 0.69 15.11
CA GLY A 263 7.21 1.90 14.57
C GLY A 263 5.77 1.63 14.14
N CYS A 264 5.50 0.48 13.52
CA CYS A 264 4.14 0.07 13.18
C CYS A 264 3.24 -0.09 14.41
N LEU A 265 3.73 -0.75 15.45
CA LEU A 265 2.99 -0.92 16.70
C LEU A 265 2.74 0.43 17.39
N MET A 266 3.75 1.28 17.46
CA MET A 266 3.59 2.63 18.03
C MET A 266 2.53 3.45 17.26
N ASN A 267 2.50 3.36 15.94
CA ASN A 267 1.46 4.04 15.16
C ASN A 267 0.06 3.55 15.56
N TRP A 268 -0.14 2.25 15.68
CA TRP A 268 -1.45 1.68 16.03
C TRP A 268 -1.93 2.06 17.42
N PHE A 269 -1.04 1.99 18.41
CA PHE A 269 -1.43 2.21 19.81
C PHE A 269 -1.37 3.67 20.25
N LEU A 270 -0.49 4.49 19.65
CA LEU A 270 -0.27 5.87 20.10
C LEU A 270 -0.78 6.91 19.10
N LEU A 271 -0.51 6.75 17.79
CA LEU A 271 -0.81 7.80 16.82
C LEU A 271 -2.23 7.72 16.27
N MET A 272 -2.64 6.56 15.78
CA MET A 272 -3.96 6.39 15.15
C MET A 272 -5.16 6.69 16.06
N PRO A 273 -5.13 6.39 17.37
CA PRO A 273 -6.24 6.73 18.27
C PRO A 273 -6.33 8.22 18.60
N ASN A 274 -5.19 8.94 18.61
CA ASN A 274 -5.10 10.30 19.13
C ASN A 274 -5.02 11.38 18.04
N PHE A 275 -4.58 11.03 16.84
CA PHE A 275 -4.33 11.99 15.77
C PHE A 275 -5.05 11.62 14.49
N GLY A 276 -5.47 12.63 13.73
CA GLY A 276 -6.05 12.44 12.40
C GLY A 276 -5.03 11.93 11.39
N ARG A 277 -5.52 11.17 10.37
CA ARG A 277 -4.68 10.56 9.34
C ARG A 277 -3.88 11.58 8.56
N ARG A 278 -4.50 12.71 8.22
CA ARG A 278 -3.84 13.84 7.55
C ARG A 278 -2.68 14.39 8.36
N THR A 279 -2.90 14.60 9.65
CA THR A 279 -1.89 15.16 10.58
C THR A 279 -0.68 14.25 10.66
N ILE A 280 -0.87 12.93 10.88
CA ILE A 280 0.21 11.94 10.96
C ILE A 280 1.00 11.92 9.64
N TYR A 281 0.31 11.93 8.49
CA TYR A 281 0.94 11.86 7.17
C TYR A 281 1.81 13.10 6.90
N ILE A 282 1.28 14.30 7.16
CA ILE A 282 1.99 15.57 6.91
C ILE A 282 3.24 15.69 7.78
N TRP A 283 3.13 15.45 9.09
CA TRP A 283 4.28 15.51 9.99
C TRP A 283 5.32 14.46 9.68
N GLY A 284 4.88 13.25 9.28
CA GLY A 284 5.79 12.20 8.82
C GLY A 284 6.58 12.60 7.57
N MET A 285 5.90 13.15 6.57
CA MET A 285 6.58 13.64 5.35
C MET A 285 7.58 14.75 5.65
N GLY A 286 7.21 15.70 6.53
CA GLY A 286 8.11 16.77 6.97
C GLY A 286 9.35 16.21 7.68
N GLY A 287 9.16 15.29 8.62
CA GLY A 287 10.25 14.65 9.35
C GLY A 287 11.21 13.85 8.43
N MET A 288 10.66 13.06 7.51
CA MET A 288 11.47 12.31 6.54
C MET A 288 12.26 13.23 5.61
N CYS A 289 11.65 14.33 5.16
CA CYS A 289 12.32 15.34 4.34
C CYS A 289 13.52 15.93 5.09
N CYS A 290 13.36 16.35 6.34
CA CYS A 290 14.46 16.90 7.16
C CYS A 290 15.60 15.88 7.31
N VAL A 291 15.28 14.62 7.63
CA VAL A 291 16.30 13.57 7.79
C VAL A 291 17.08 13.34 6.50
N LEU A 292 16.42 13.26 5.33
CA LEU A 292 17.07 13.08 4.05
C LEU A 292 17.99 14.27 3.68
N MET A 293 17.55 15.49 3.95
CA MET A 293 18.38 16.67 3.75
C MET A 293 19.63 16.66 4.64
N ILE A 294 19.50 16.26 5.90
CA ILE A 294 20.64 16.12 6.82
C ILE A 294 21.60 15.03 6.32
N ILE A 295 21.12 13.87 5.84
CA ILE A 295 21.97 12.83 5.26
C ILE A 295 22.74 13.36 4.06
N GLY A 296 22.10 14.15 3.19
CA GLY A 296 22.74 14.79 2.04
C GLY A 296 23.85 15.77 2.45
N ILE A 297 23.60 16.59 3.46
CA ILE A 297 24.58 17.56 3.99
C ILE A 297 25.78 16.83 4.61
N LEU A 298 25.55 15.81 5.43
CA LEU A 298 26.60 15.04 6.07
C LEU A 298 27.50 14.29 5.07
N ASN A 299 27.03 14.06 3.86
CA ASN A 299 27.83 13.37 2.84
C ASN A 299 29.11 14.13 2.44
N VAL A 300 29.22 15.42 2.71
CA VAL A 300 30.44 16.20 2.50
C VAL A 300 31.61 15.65 3.35
N TRP A 301 31.32 15.13 4.54
CA TRP A 301 32.32 14.64 5.51
C TRP A 301 32.34 13.11 5.66
N THR A 302 31.96 12.35 4.64
CA THR A 302 31.90 10.87 4.70
C THR A 302 33.24 10.18 4.98
N HIS A 303 34.36 10.86 4.78
CA HIS A 303 35.69 10.34 5.13
C HIS A 303 35.88 10.12 6.64
N ILE A 304 35.03 10.71 7.48
CA ILE A 304 35.05 10.54 8.94
C ILE A 304 34.13 9.40 9.33
N HIS A 305 34.65 8.33 9.93
CA HIS A 305 33.87 7.15 10.35
C HIS A 305 32.67 7.48 11.24
N ALA A 306 32.80 8.47 12.14
CA ALA A 306 31.69 8.92 12.97
C ALA A 306 30.54 9.51 12.16
N VAL A 307 30.84 10.22 11.06
CA VAL A 307 29.80 10.78 10.16
C VAL A 307 29.10 9.67 9.40
N ALA A 308 29.84 8.68 8.92
CA ALA A 308 29.28 7.49 8.28
C ALA A 308 28.29 6.74 9.19
N MET A 309 28.67 6.55 10.47
CA MET A 309 27.78 5.94 11.46
C MET A 309 26.55 6.81 11.74
N SER A 310 26.71 8.13 11.80
CA SER A 310 25.59 9.07 11.97
C SER A 310 24.61 9.02 10.80
N GLN A 311 25.07 8.92 9.55
CA GLN A 311 24.22 8.73 8.38
C GLN A 311 23.46 7.40 8.45
N ALA A 312 24.10 6.33 8.92
CA ALA A 312 23.42 5.04 9.13
C ALA A 312 22.31 5.17 10.19
N CYS A 313 22.57 5.80 11.32
CA CYS A 313 21.56 6.04 12.36
C CYS A 313 20.41 6.92 11.86
N LEU A 314 20.69 7.94 11.06
CA LEU A 314 19.66 8.79 10.43
C LEU A 314 18.80 7.99 9.43
N THR A 315 19.38 7.05 8.70
CA THR A 315 18.61 6.16 7.80
C THR A 315 17.66 5.25 8.60
N LEU A 316 18.09 4.76 9.76
CA LEU A 316 17.22 4.01 10.67
C LEU A 316 16.11 4.89 11.25
N LEU A 317 16.43 6.14 11.63
CA LEU A 317 15.44 7.11 12.08
C LEU A 317 14.42 7.43 10.98
N TRP A 318 14.87 7.58 9.74
CA TRP A 318 13.99 7.75 8.59
C TRP A 318 13.02 6.56 8.45
N THR A 319 13.54 5.32 8.53
CA THR A 319 12.72 4.10 8.48
C THR A 319 11.67 4.07 9.59
N PHE A 320 12.03 4.49 10.79
CA PHE A 320 11.12 4.58 11.91
C PHE A 320 9.99 5.61 11.67
N ILE A 321 10.34 6.84 11.23
CA ILE A 321 9.36 7.89 10.89
C ILE A 321 8.45 7.44 9.74
N PHE A 322 9.00 6.77 8.73
CA PHE A 322 8.23 6.21 7.62
C PHE A 322 7.16 5.24 8.12
N GLN A 323 7.51 4.32 9.02
CA GLN A 323 6.58 3.35 9.56
C GLN A 323 5.57 3.94 10.54
N LEU A 324 5.93 5.03 11.22
CA LEU A 324 4.98 5.81 12.02
C LEU A 324 3.96 6.58 11.17
N SER A 325 4.19 6.77 9.89
CA SER A 325 3.38 7.69 9.07
C SER A 325 3.01 7.12 7.71
N ALA A 326 3.78 7.44 6.66
CA ALA A 326 3.46 7.14 5.27
C ALA A 326 3.41 5.64 4.97
N GLY A 327 4.20 4.83 5.65
CA GLY A 327 4.23 3.39 5.45
C GLY A 327 2.87 2.72 5.68
N GLN A 328 2.22 3.04 6.78
CA GLN A 328 0.91 2.48 7.12
C GLN A 328 -0.26 3.24 6.46
N LEU A 329 -0.22 4.58 6.53
CA LEU A 329 -1.30 5.41 5.99
C LEU A 329 -1.38 5.34 4.47
N GLY A 330 -0.27 5.04 3.78
CA GLY A 330 -0.26 4.78 2.35
C GLY A 330 -1.15 3.61 1.92
N TRP A 331 -1.43 2.65 2.81
CA TRP A 331 -2.37 1.55 2.57
C TRP A 331 -3.79 1.89 3.04
N ALA A 332 -3.92 2.59 4.15
CA ALA A 332 -5.21 2.90 4.74
C ALA A 332 -5.97 3.99 3.95
N LEU A 333 -5.30 5.09 3.62
CA LEU A 333 -5.94 6.23 2.95
C LEU A 333 -6.55 5.87 1.57
N PRO A 334 -5.86 5.18 0.64
CA PRO A 334 -6.48 4.80 -0.63
C PRO A 334 -7.69 3.88 -0.47
N ALA A 335 -7.70 3.03 0.56
CA ALA A 335 -8.83 2.16 0.87
C ALA A 335 -10.04 2.92 1.43
N GLU A 336 -9.82 4.07 2.06
CA GLU A 336 -10.86 4.94 2.62
C GLU A 336 -11.38 5.98 1.60
N MET A 337 -10.56 6.40 0.62
CA MET A 337 -10.88 7.48 -0.31
C MET A 337 -11.85 7.09 -1.41
N GLY A 338 -11.77 5.86 -1.93
CA GLY A 338 -12.61 5.42 -3.06
C GLY A 338 -14.08 5.29 -2.69
N SER A 339 -14.99 5.73 -3.60
CA SER A 339 -16.41 5.40 -3.50
C SER A 339 -16.59 3.88 -3.47
N THR A 340 -17.68 3.38 -2.87
CA THR A 340 -17.80 1.93 -2.63
C THR A 340 -17.86 1.13 -3.93
N ARG A 341 -18.41 1.69 -5.02
CA ARG A 341 -18.49 1.04 -6.34
C ARG A 341 -17.17 1.03 -7.11
N LEU A 342 -16.35 2.08 -6.96
CA LEU A 342 -15.08 2.22 -7.67
C LEU A 342 -13.86 1.87 -6.80
N ARG A 343 -14.05 1.60 -5.50
CA ARG A 343 -12.97 1.38 -4.52
C ARG A 343 -11.89 0.43 -5.00
N GLN A 344 -12.28 -0.75 -5.46
CA GLN A 344 -11.32 -1.74 -5.95
C GLN A 344 -10.48 -1.18 -7.09
N LYS A 345 -11.09 -0.48 -8.04
CA LYS A 345 -10.39 0.10 -9.19
C LYS A 345 -9.51 1.27 -8.80
N THR A 346 -9.98 2.11 -7.87
CA THR A 346 -9.18 3.21 -7.31
C THR A 346 -7.94 2.67 -6.58
N ILE A 347 -8.07 1.60 -5.80
CA ILE A 347 -6.93 0.94 -5.13
C ILE A 347 -5.97 0.34 -6.17
N CYS A 348 -6.50 -0.29 -7.24
CA CYS A 348 -5.68 -0.82 -8.31
C CYS A 348 -4.85 0.28 -9.00
N LEU A 349 -5.49 1.38 -9.40
CA LEU A 349 -4.81 2.52 -10.03
C LEU A 349 -3.78 3.15 -9.09
N ALA A 350 -4.12 3.29 -7.81
CA ALA A 350 -3.22 3.83 -6.81
C ALA A 350 -1.99 2.92 -6.60
N ARG A 351 -2.19 1.61 -6.56
CA ARG A 351 -1.09 0.66 -6.47
C ARG A 351 -0.22 0.64 -7.73
N ASP A 352 -0.82 0.78 -8.91
CA ASP A 352 -0.08 0.90 -10.17
C ASP A 352 0.74 2.17 -10.22
N ALA A 353 0.20 3.31 -9.78
CA ALA A 353 0.98 4.53 -9.63
C ALA A 353 2.22 4.32 -8.74
N SER A 354 2.07 3.58 -7.62
CA SER A 354 3.19 3.21 -6.76
C SER A 354 4.18 2.26 -7.46
N ASN A 355 3.71 1.23 -8.16
CA ASN A 355 4.57 0.28 -8.86
C ASN A 355 5.36 0.96 -9.99
N ILE A 356 4.72 1.84 -10.77
CA ILE A 356 5.39 2.60 -11.84
C ILE A 356 6.45 3.53 -11.23
N THR A 357 6.07 4.32 -10.22
CA THR A 357 7.00 5.21 -9.52
C THR A 357 8.13 4.42 -8.87
N GLY A 358 7.81 3.25 -8.26
CA GLY A 358 8.77 2.34 -7.64
C GLY A 358 9.76 1.74 -8.63
N THR A 359 9.28 1.34 -9.81
CA THR A 359 10.16 0.82 -10.88
C THR A 359 11.12 1.90 -11.36
N VAL A 360 10.62 3.11 -11.65
CA VAL A 360 11.47 4.23 -12.05
C VAL A 360 12.45 4.62 -10.94
N GLY A 361 11.95 4.77 -9.71
CA GLY A 361 12.77 5.11 -8.54
C GLY A 361 13.82 4.04 -8.22
N GLY A 362 13.46 2.75 -8.33
CA GLY A 362 14.37 1.64 -8.09
C GLY A 362 15.49 1.57 -9.12
N VAL A 363 15.18 1.79 -10.40
CA VAL A 363 16.21 1.87 -11.46
C VAL A 363 17.13 3.08 -11.21
N LEU A 364 16.57 4.28 -10.99
CA LEU A 364 17.36 5.49 -10.73
C LEU A 364 18.26 5.30 -9.50
N GLN A 365 17.76 4.67 -8.43
CA GLN A 365 18.53 4.43 -7.22
C GLN A 365 19.77 3.57 -7.47
N GLN A 366 19.69 2.58 -8.36
CA GLN A 366 20.84 1.76 -8.74
C GLN A 366 21.91 2.60 -9.45
N TYR A 367 21.50 3.51 -10.35
CA TYR A 367 22.43 4.41 -11.02
C TYR A 367 23.04 5.45 -10.07
N PHE A 368 22.25 5.97 -9.12
CA PHE A 368 22.75 6.92 -8.10
C PHE A 368 23.84 6.33 -7.22
N MET A 369 23.69 5.04 -6.85
CA MET A 369 24.58 4.38 -5.90
C MET A 369 25.77 3.70 -6.56
N ASN A 370 25.70 3.34 -7.86
CA ASN A 370 26.75 2.57 -8.51
C ASN A 370 28.02 3.43 -8.69
N PRO A 371 29.21 2.99 -8.19
CA PRO A 371 30.46 3.70 -8.37
C PRO A 371 30.89 3.89 -9.82
N GLN A 372 30.43 3.01 -10.73
CA GLN A 372 30.71 3.08 -12.17
C GLN A 372 29.71 3.96 -12.94
N ALA A 373 28.63 4.45 -12.27
CA ALA A 373 27.65 5.35 -12.85
C ALA A 373 27.78 6.75 -12.22
N TRP A 374 26.74 7.22 -11.52
CA TRP A 374 26.73 8.59 -10.99
C TRP A 374 27.41 8.74 -9.61
N ASN A 375 27.59 7.67 -8.87
CA ASN A 375 28.31 7.61 -7.57
C ASN A 375 27.92 8.73 -6.58
N LEU A 376 26.64 9.03 -6.48
CA LEU A 376 26.14 10.13 -5.62
C LEU A 376 26.23 9.81 -4.13
N LYS A 377 26.32 8.52 -3.74
CA LYS A 377 26.33 8.09 -2.34
C LYS A 377 25.24 8.77 -1.51
N GLY A 378 25.58 9.44 -0.42
CA GLY A 378 24.63 10.15 0.44
C GLY A 378 24.02 11.42 -0.18
N TYR A 379 24.58 11.98 -1.28
CA TYR A 379 23.93 13.08 -2.01
C TYR A 379 22.59 12.68 -2.64
N THR A 380 22.33 11.39 -2.79
CA THR A 380 21.00 10.85 -3.14
C THR A 380 19.91 11.34 -2.17
N GLY A 381 20.29 11.65 -0.92
CA GLY A 381 19.39 12.27 0.06
C GLY A 381 18.79 13.60 -0.39
N PHE A 382 19.50 14.41 -1.17
CA PHE A 382 18.94 15.66 -1.72
C PHE A 382 17.89 15.40 -2.80
N VAL A 383 18.08 14.38 -3.64
CA VAL A 383 17.13 14.03 -4.69
C VAL A 383 15.82 13.55 -4.05
N TRP A 384 15.91 12.56 -3.16
CA TRP A 384 14.72 12.03 -2.46
C TRP A 384 14.16 13.03 -1.44
N GLY A 385 14.99 13.87 -0.84
CA GLY A 385 14.55 14.96 0.03
C GLY A 385 13.73 16.00 -0.73
N GLY A 386 14.14 16.36 -1.97
CA GLY A 386 13.39 17.25 -2.83
C GLY A 386 12.02 16.70 -3.24
N THR A 387 11.95 15.43 -3.65
CA THR A 387 10.66 14.77 -3.96
C THR A 387 9.77 14.66 -2.73
N CYS A 388 10.36 14.32 -1.57
CA CYS A 388 9.64 14.26 -0.30
C CYS A 388 9.09 15.64 0.12
N PHE A 389 9.84 16.71 -0.09
CA PHE A 389 9.36 18.07 0.13
C PHE A 389 8.17 18.41 -0.77
N GLY A 390 8.24 18.05 -2.06
CA GLY A 390 7.10 18.19 -2.97
C GLY A 390 5.85 17.47 -2.45
N MET A 391 6.03 16.25 -1.94
CA MET A 391 4.95 15.46 -1.32
C MET A 391 4.42 16.08 -0.02
N PHE A 392 5.29 16.66 0.80
CA PHE A 392 4.88 17.41 2.00
C PHE A 392 3.98 18.59 1.63
N VAL A 393 4.39 19.41 0.65
CA VAL A 393 3.61 20.56 0.17
C VAL A 393 2.28 20.09 -0.42
N TRP A 394 2.29 19.07 -1.28
CA TRP A 394 1.07 18.52 -1.87
C TRP A 394 0.09 18.01 -0.80
N SER A 395 0.57 17.23 0.16
CA SER A 395 -0.26 16.68 1.22
C SER A 395 -0.89 17.75 2.09
N TYR A 396 -0.16 18.84 2.35
CA TYR A 396 -0.68 19.98 3.11
C TYR A 396 -1.89 20.65 2.43
N PHE A 397 -1.90 20.75 1.10
CA PHE A 397 -2.97 21.42 0.37
C PHE A 397 -4.09 20.49 -0.07
N ARG A 398 -3.79 19.25 -0.46
CA ARG A 398 -4.71 18.35 -1.18
C ARG A 398 -5.24 17.20 -0.34
N LEU A 399 -4.51 16.74 0.68
CA LEU A 399 -4.92 15.59 1.49
C LEU A 399 -6.03 15.98 2.48
N PRO A 400 -7.24 15.38 2.39
CA PRO A 400 -8.32 15.62 3.35
C PRO A 400 -8.16 14.76 4.61
N GLU A 401 -8.86 15.13 5.69
CA GLU A 401 -8.95 14.32 6.89
C GLU A 401 -10.09 13.31 6.78
N THR A 402 -9.79 12.02 7.03
CA THR A 402 -10.76 10.91 6.98
C THR A 402 -11.12 10.34 8.34
N TRP A 403 -10.49 10.83 9.40
CA TRP A 403 -10.67 10.29 10.74
C TRP A 403 -12.12 10.33 11.20
N ASN A 404 -12.64 9.15 11.64
CA ASN A 404 -14.02 8.96 12.12
C ASN A 404 -15.12 9.37 11.13
N ARG A 405 -14.83 9.33 9.81
CA ARG A 405 -15.82 9.60 8.76
C ARG A 405 -16.33 8.29 8.15
N SER A 406 -17.65 8.21 7.96
CA SER A 406 -18.27 7.14 7.17
C SER A 406 -18.02 7.35 5.68
N TYR A 407 -18.19 6.31 4.88
CA TYR A 407 -18.08 6.42 3.42
C TYR A 407 -19.10 7.40 2.86
N HIS A 408 -20.33 7.34 3.38
CA HIS A 408 -21.40 8.22 2.97
C HIS A 408 -21.08 9.71 3.24
N GLU A 409 -20.58 10.06 4.43
CA GLU A 409 -20.14 11.42 4.74
C GLU A 409 -19.03 11.90 3.80
N LEU A 410 -18.07 11.01 3.49
CA LEU A 410 -17.02 11.34 2.52
C LEU A 410 -17.60 11.58 1.13
N ASP A 411 -18.59 10.77 0.70
CA ASP A 411 -19.26 10.95 -0.59
C ASP A 411 -19.91 12.31 -0.70
N VAL A 412 -20.64 12.74 0.33
CA VAL A 412 -21.28 14.06 0.39
C VAL A 412 -20.25 15.19 0.36
N LEU A 413 -19.18 15.09 1.17
CA LEU A 413 -18.12 16.12 1.23
C LEU A 413 -17.38 16.27 -0.11
N PHE A 414 -17.11 15.17 -0.81
CA PHE A 414 -16.49 15.22 -2.12
C PHE A 414 -17.45 15.77 -3.19
N ALA A 415 -18.72 15.37 -3.16
CA ALA A 415 -19.75 15.88 -4.07
C ALA A 415 -19.98 17.40 -3.92
N GLN A 416 -19.95 17.91 -2.69
CA GLN A 416 -19.98 19.33 -2.38
C GLN A 416 -18.69 20.08 -2.72
N ARG A 417 -17.64 19.39 -3.21
CA ARG A 417 -16.32 19.96 -3.55
C ARG A 417 -15.65 20.72 -2.39
N VAL A 418 -15.92 20.33 -1.14
CA VAL A 418 -15.34 20.97 0.05
C VAL A 418 -13.79 20.97 -0.04
N PRO A 419 -13.11 22.09 0.31
CA PRO A 419 -11.64 22.13 0.37
C PRO A 419 -11.08 21.12 1.37
N ALA A 420 -9.98 20.42 1.03
CA ALA A 420 -9.39 19.35 1.84
C ALA A 420 -9.13 19.77 3.32
N ARG A 421 -8.74 21.02 3.54
CA ARG A 421 -8.48 21.57 4.88
C ARG A 421 -9.72 21.70 5.76
N LYS A 422 -10.90 21.86 5.15
CA LYS A 422 -12.17 22.06 5.86
C LYS A 422 -12.90 20.74 6.17
N PHE A 423 -12.40 19.58 5.67
CA PHE A 423 -13.05 18.28 5.91
C PHE A 423 -13.21 17.98 7.41
N ALA A 424 -12.23 18.31 8.24
CA ALA A 424 -12.31 18.07 9.69
C ALA A 424 -13.38 18.91 10.38
N SER A 425 -13.59 20.17 9.93
CA SER A 425 -14.48 21.13 10.58
C SER A 425 -15.91 21.14 10.03
N THR A 426 -16.17 20.49 8.86
CA THR A 426 -17.50 20.45 8.26
C THR A 426 -18.28 19.29 8.85
N THR A 427 -19.40 19.60 9.52
CA THR A 427 -20.38 18.60 9.95
C THR A 427 -21.36 18.36 8.83
N VAL A 428 -21.60 17.10 8.50
CA VAL A 428 -22.57 16.68 7.49
C VAL A 428 -23.58 15.79 8.19
N ASP A 429 -24.87 16.09 8.00
CA ASP A 429 -25.92 15.15 8.36
C ASP A 429 -26.07 14.14 7.20
N PRO A 430 -25.75 12.86 7.42
CA PRO A 430 -25.82 11.86 6.36
C PRO A 430 -27.24 11.60 5.85
N PHE A 431 -28.25 12.03 6.56
CA PHE A 431 -29.66 11.79 6.26
C PHE A 431 -30.40 13.07 5.80
N ASP A 432 -29.70 14.18 5.60
CA ASP A 432 -30.30 15.41 5.09
C ASP A 432 -30.70 15.23 3.63
N ALA A 433 -32.02 15.10 3.40
CA ALA A 433 -32.59 14.91 2.06
C ALA A 433 -32.28 16.10 1.15
N ASP A 434 -32.29 17.33 1.67
CA ASP A 434 -32.04 18.55 0.92
C ASP A 434 -30.61 18.66 0.42
N ALA A 435 -29.65 18.16 1.22
CA ALA A 435 -28.24 18.07 0.81
C ALA A 435 -28.06 17.06 -0.34
N ILE A 436 -28.82 15.96 -0.33
CA ILE A 436 -28.76 14.91 -1.36
C ILE A 436 -29.44 15.38 -2.66
N ASP A 437 -30.58 16.02 -2.57
CA ASP A 437 -31.32 16.53 -3.73
C ASP A 437 -30.62 17.73 -4.39
N GLY A 438 -29.96 18.58 -3.61
CA GLY A 438 -29.09 19.63 -4.13
C GLY A 438 -27.87 19.11 -4.90
N ILE A 439 -27.37 17.91 -4.55
CA ILE A 439 -26.26 17.23 -5.24
C ILE A 439 -26.76 16.57 -6.53
N THR A 440 -27.87 15.87 -6.49
CA THR A 440 -28.50 15.25 -7.68
C THR A 440 -28.96 16.28 -8.70
N GLY A 441 -29.51 17.40 -8.28
CA GLY A 441 -29.91 18.51 -9.15
C GLY A 441 -28.73 19.19 -9.87
N LYS A 442 -27.55 19.31 -9.22
CA LYS A 442 -26.36 19.87 -9.86
C LYS A 442 -25.68 18.91 -10.86
N VAL A 443 -25.77 17.61 -10.62
CA VAL A 443 -25.22 16.60 -11.56
C VAL A 443 -26.02 16.51 -12.83
N THR A 444 -27.34 16.69 -12.76
CA THR A 444 -28.21 16.71 -13.94
C THR A 444 -28.06 17.99 -14.77
N THR A 445 -27.68 19.12 -14.19
CA THR A 445 -27.44 20.38 -14.92
C THR A 445 -26.05 20.48 -15.56
N GLU A 446 -25.04 19.74 -15.09
CA GLU A 446 -23.72 19.66 -15.74
C GLU A 446 -23.64 18.55 -16.83
N ALA A 447 -24.65 17.71 -16.99
CA ALA A 447 -24.70 16.61 -17.95
C ALA A 447 -25.57 16.95 -19.20
N VAL A 448 -26.12 18.16 -19.29
CA VAL A 448 -26.82 18.75 -20.44
C VAL A 448 -25.91 19.85 -21.04
#